data_da552f8240e8584173739b884e653013
#
_entry.id   da552f8240e8584173739b884e653013
#
_cell.length_a   1.000
_cell.length_b   1.000
_cell.length_c   1.000
_cell.angle_alpha   90.00
_cell.angle_beta   90.00
_cell.angle_gamma   90.00
#
_symmetry.space_group_name_H-M   'P 1'
#
loop_
_entity.id
_entity.type
_entity.pdbx_description
1 polymer ?
#
loop_
_entity_poly.entity_id
_entity_poly.type
_entity_poly.pdbx_seq_one_letter_code
_entity_poly.pdbx_strand_id
1 'polypeptide(L)'
;MKPQLGDTISNRYVLVSPLREETGLQVWKASDHVLARHCQLFIVNNRKALQDVNATASMLAISHDAHFTQVLQLQHVGEVAVVITQLDAGMSLSEYLTQSSKPLSFTAIRSILGEVVEALHVLQKDNLTHFSISTDTVRLTRNGIEIADAPVSIMLADTSRVQSVENQEQLAIRQIASLLYSLLTRTPSTLSTNYHLDAISPNVPMEFRVI
;
A
#
# COMPACT_ATOMS: atom_id res chain seq x y z
N MET A 1 -21.69 9.40 -7.86
CA MET A 1 -20.99 9.76 -9.11
C MET A 1 -20.26 8.52 -9.60
N LYS A 2 -20.31 8.19 -10.89
CA LYS A 2 -19.51 7.11 -11.49
C LYS A 2 -18.50 7.77 -12.44
N PRO A 3 -17.26 8.01 -11.98
CA PRO A 3 -16.23 8.67 -12.77
C PRO A 3 -15.93 7.93 -14.06
N GLN A 4 -15.65 8.69 -15.12
CA GLN A 4 -15.32 8.18 -16.43
C GLN A 4 -14.04 8.83 -16.96
N LEU A 5 -13.44 8.20 -17.97
CA LEU A 5 -12.29 8.74 -18.68
C LEU A 5 -12.63 10.15 -19.24
N GLY A 6 -11.76 11.11 -18.98
CA GLY A 6 -11.93 12.50 -19.40
C GLY A 6 -12.72 13.38 -18.42
N ASP A 7 -13.37 12.81 -17.41
CA ASP A 7 -14.04 13.60 -16.38
C ASP A 7 -13.04 14.48 -15.63
N THR A 8 -13.48 15.68 -15.27
CA THR A 8 -12.69 16.62 -14.48
C THR A 8 -13.18 16.65 -13.04
N ILE A 9 -12.32 16.27 -12.12
CA ILE A 9 -12.59 16.31 -10.69
C ILE A 9 -12.12 17.65 -10.13
N SER A 10 -13.00 18.31 -9.35
CA SER A 10 -12.72 19.60 -8.69
C SER A 10 -12.18 20.70 -9.65
N ASN A 11 -12.63 20.69 -10.89
CA ASN A 11 -12.19 21.63 -11.94
C ASN A 11 -10.68 21.67 -12.18
N ARG A 12 -9.94 20.63 -11.77
CA ARG A 12 -8.48 20.62 -11.84
C ARG A 12 -7.88 19.31 -12.35
N TYR A 13 -8.43 18.18 -11.95
CA TYR A 13 -7.83 16.87 -12.22
C TYR A 13 -8.61 16.14 -13.30
N VAL A 14 -8.05 15.96 -14.48
CA VAL A 14 -8.67 15.18 -15.57
C VAL A 14 -8.28 13.72 -15.46
N LEU A 15 -9.27 12.84 -15.41
CA LEU A 15 -9.09 11.40 -15.36
C LEU A 15 -8.52 10.88 -16.67
N VAL A 16 -7.33 10.27 -16.64
CA VAL A 16 -6.56 9.83 -17.83
C VAL A 16 -6.71 8.33 -18.06
N SER A 17 -6.64 7.53 -17.00
CA SER A 17 -6.85 6.07 -17.08
C SER A 17 -7.26 5.51 -15.73
N PRO A 18 -8.16 4.52 -15.70
CA PRO A 18 -8.41 3.77 -14.47
C PRO A 18 -7.18 2.92 -14.15
N LEU A 19 -6.81 2.86 -12.87
CA LEU A 19 -5.75 2.00 -12.36
C LEU A 19 -6.34 0.78 -11.64
N ARG A 20 -7.39 0.99 -10.83
CA ARG A 20 -8.05 -0.07 -10.08
C ARG A 20 -9.49 0.32 -9.72
N GLU A 21 -10.37 -0.67 -9.64
CA GLU A 21 -11.75 -0.51 -9.14
C GLU A 21 -12.06 -1.62 -8.15
N GLU A 22 -12.55 -1.22 -6.97
CA GLU A 22 -12.98 -2.10 -5.89
C GLU A 22 -14.29 -1.58 -5.28
N THR A 23 -14.91 -2.35 -4.40
CA THR A 23 -16.16 -1.94 -3.77
C THR A 23 -15.99 -0.63 -2.96
N GLY A 24 -16.56 0.44 -3.46
CA GLY A 24 -16.51 1.77 -2.84
C GLY A 24 -15.18 2.53 -3.02
N LEU A 25 -14.28 2.03 -3.87
CA LEU A 25 -13.01 2.66 -4.19
C LEU A 25 -12.73 2.60 -5.69
N GLN A 26 -12.39 3.73 -6.26
CA GLN A 26 -11.82 3.79 -7.61
C GLN A 26 -10.49 4.53 -7.56
N VAL A 27 -9.49 3.98 -8.24
CA VAL A 27 -8.15 4.58 -8.33
C VAL A 27 -7.90 4.96 -9.77
N TRP A 28 -7.53 6.20 -9.99
CA TRP A 28 -7.33 6.78 -11.31
C TRP A 28 -5.98 7.46 -11.44
N LYS A 29 -5.31 7.27 -12.57
CA LYS A 29 -4.30 8.20 -13.03
C LYS A 29 -5.00 9.45 -13.55
N ALA A 30 -4.55 10.62 -13.13
CA ALA A 30 -5.10 11.90 -13.56
C ALA A 30 -4.01 12.89 -13.98
N SER A 31 -4.40 13.90 -14.75
CA SER A 31 -3.58 15.04 -15.10
C SER A 31 -4.00 16.25 -14.30
N ASP A 32 -3.08 16.81 -13.52
CA ASP A 32 -3.26 18.09 -12.82
C ASP A 32 -2.97 19.24 -13.81
N HIS A 33 -4.02 19.92 -14.27
CA HIS A 33 -3.87 21.01 -15.23
C HIS A 33 -3.16 22.25 -14.68
N VAL A 34 -3.21 22.47 -13.36
CA VAL A 34 -2.61 23.64 -12.73
C VAL A 34 -1.09 23.47 -12.64
N LEU A 35 -0.64 22.26 -12.28
CA LEU A 35 0.79 21.99 -12.08
C LEU A 35 1.43 21.21 -13.24
N ALA A 36 0.67 20.96 -14.33
CA ALA A 36 1.13 20.25 -15.54
C ALA A 36 1.85 18.92 -15.20
N ARG A 37 1.30 18.15 -14.25
CA ARG A 37 1.86 16.86 -13.82
C ARG A 37 0.81 15.78 -13.72
N HIS A 38 1.23 14.53 -13.75
CA HIS A 38 0.38 13.41 -13.42
C HIS A 38 0.31 13.19 -11.91
N CYS A 39 -0.84 12.71 -11.46
CA CYS A 39 -1.10 12.33 -10.06
C CYS A 39 -2.02 11.12 -10.03
N GLN A 40 -2.21 10.56 -8.84
CA GLN A 40 -3.14 9.47 -8.59
C GLN A 40 -4.30 9.99 -7.74
N LEU A 41 -5.51 9.60 -8.09
CA LEU A 41 -6.73 9.94 -7.36
C LEU A 41 -7.37 8.67 -6.81
N PHE A 42 -7.60 8.66 -5.50
CA PHE A 42 -8.45 7.68 -4.83
C PHE A 42 -9.81 8.31 -4.62
N ILE A 43 -10.82 7.77 -5.28
CA ILE A 43 -12.21 8.23 -5.18
C ILE A 43 -12.94 7.23 -4.29
N VAL A 44 -13.20 7.65 -3.05
CA VAL A 44 -13.74 6.82 -1.98
C VAL A 44 -15.20 7.15 -1.74
N ASN A 45 -16.06 6.21 -2.00
CA ASN A 45 -17.51 6.33 -1.79
C ASN A 45 -18.03 5.33 -0.74
N ASN A 46 -17.19 4.86 0.18
CA ASN A 46 -17.54 3.99 1.29
C ASN A 46 -17.71 4.79 2.58
N ARG A 47 -18.95 5.08 2.97
CA ARG A 47 -19.25 5.88 4.16
C ARG A 47 -18.61 5.38 5.45
N LYS A 48 -18.46 4.04 5.59
CA LYS A 48 -17.87 3.45 6.81
C LYS A 48 -16.35 3.69 6.89
N ALA A 49 -15.68 3.77 5.76
CA ALA A 49 -14.23 3.99 5.69
C ALA A 49 -13.83 5.48 5.64
N LEU A 50 -14.78 6.40 5.39
CA LEU A 50 -14.44 7.82 5.16
C LEU A 50 -13.69 8.46 6.32
N GLN A 51 -14.06 8.16 7.56
CA GLN A 51 -13.40 8.74 8.73
C GLN A 51 -11.94 8.29 8.80
N ASP A 52 -11.67 7.00 8.63
CA ASP A 52 -10.33 6.44 8.69
C ASP A 52 -9.47 6.89 7.51
N VAL A 53 -10.04 6.92 6.29
CA VAL A 53 -9.38 7.45 5.10
C VAL A 53 -8.99 8.92 5.29
N ASN A 54 -9.88 9.74 5.84
CA ASN A 54 -9.60 11.16 6.10
C ASN A 54 -8.49 11.32 7.13
N ALA A 55 -8.53 10.57 8.23
CA ALA A 55 -7.51 10.61 9.28
C ALA A 55 -6.14 10.20 8.71
N THR A 56 -6.09 9.07 8.01
CA THR A 56 -4.87 8.54 7.41
C THR A 56 -4.30 9.49 6.35
N ALA A 57 -5.13 9.98 5.42
CA ALA A 57 -4.68 10.90 4.39
C ALA A 57 -4.16 12.22 4.97
N SER A 58 -4.83 12.76 5.99
CA SER A 58 -4.41 14.00 6.65
C SER A 58 -3.07 13.83 7.37
N MET A 59 -2.86 12.72 8.06
CA MET A 59 -1.60 12.42 8.72
C MET A 59 -0.47 12.24 7.70
N LEU A 60 -0.67 11.44 6.66
CA LEU A 60 0.33 11.21 5.61
C LEU A 60 0.68 12.50 4.86
N ALA A 61 -0.26 13.45 4.73
CA ALA A 61 0.00 14.76 4.15
C ALA A 61 0.95 15.61 5.01
N ILE A 62 0.96 15.40 6.33
CA ILE A 62 1.79 16.16 7.29
C ILE A 62 3.13 15.48 7.54
N SER A 63 3.17 14.15 7.64
CA SER A 63 4.36 13.40 8.03
C SER A 63 5.50 13.51 7.01
N HIS A 64 5.18 13.63 5.72
CA HIS A 64 6.16 13.63 4.62
C HIS A 64 7.20 12.50 4.71
N ASP A 65 6.81 11.36 5.26
CA ASP A 65 7.70 10.21 5.41
C ASP A 65 7.96 9.55 4.05
N ALA A 66 9.23 9.25 3.77
CA ALA A 66 9.68 8.74 2.49
C ALA A 66 9.20 7.32 2.16
N HIS A 67 8.74 6.56 3.17
CA HIS A 67 8.19 5.23 2.97
C HIS A 67 6.76 5.23 2.39
N PHE A 68 6.11 6.39 2.28
CA PHE A 68 4.73 6.46 1.79
C PHE A 68 4.61 7.35 0.57
N THR A 69 3.75 6.94 -0.38
CA THR A 69 3.36 7.82 -1.49
C THR A 69 2.78 9.12 -0.93
N GLN A 70 3.38 10.24 -1.32
CA GLN A 70 3.02 11.55 -0.78
C GLN A 70 1.57 11.93 -1.10
N VAL A 71 0.80 12.25 -0.07
CA VAL A 71 -0.52 12.85 -0.19
C VAL A 71 -0.36 14.34 -0.52
N LEU A 72 -0.94 14.77 -1.64
CA LEU A 72 -0.88 16.13 -2.13
C LEU A 72 -2.08 16.96 -1.68
N GLN A 73 -3.26 16.33 -1.62
CA GLN A 73 -4.50 16.99 -1.27
C GLN A 73 -5.57 15.96 -0.86
N LEU A 74 -6.44 16.36 0.07
CA LEU A 74 -7.67 15.68 0.40
C LEU A 74 -8.85 16.63 0.10
N GLN A 75 -9.87 16.14 -0.59
CA GLN A 75 -11.06 16.90 -0.97
C GLN A 75 -12.32 16.09 -0.72
N HIS A 76 -13.46 16.79 -0.60
CA HIS A 76 -14.77 16.17 -0.58
C HIS A 76 -15.62 16.71 -1.72
N VAL A 77 -16.25 15.81 -2.47
CA VAL A 77 -17.20 16.13 -3.52
C VAL A 77 -18.54 15.46 -3.15
N GLY A 78 -19.41 16.21 -2.46
CA GLY A 78 -20.59 15.65 -1.81
C GLY A 78 -20.21 14.65 -0.70
N GLU A 79 -20.68 13.42 -0.81
CA GLU A 79 -20.40 12.34 0.15
C GLU A 79 -19.18 11.49 -0.23
N VAL A 80 -18.40 11.91 -1.23
CA VAL A 80 -17.24 11.18 -1.74
C VAL A 80 -15.99 11.90 -1.28
N ALA A 81 -15.04 11.15 -0.68
CA ALA A 81 -13.70 11.67 -0.44
C ALA A 81 -12.82 11.39 -1.67
N VAL A 82 -12.02 12.38 -2.04
CA VAL A 82 -11.03 12.29 -3.10
C VAL A 82 -9.66 12.58 -2.51
N VAL A 83 -8.83 11.55 -2.42
CA VAL A 83 -7.44 11.69 -1.98
C VAL A 83 -6.56 11.78 -3.23
N ILE A 84 -5.78 12.83 -3.32
CA ILE A 84 -4.86 13.08 -4.41
C ILE A 84 -3.44 12.82 -3.90
N THR A 85 -2.70 11.94 -4.60
CA THR A 85 -1.31 11.61 -4.26
C THR A 85 -0.37 11.84 -5.45
N GLN A 86 0.91 11.78 -5.21
CA GLN A 86 1.85 11.50 -6.31
C GLN A 86 1.52 10.14 -6.93
N LEU A 87 2.00 9.88 -8.14
CA LEU A 87 1.96 8.53 -8.69
C LEU A 87 2.93 7.65 -7.90
N ASP A 88 2.52 6.42 -7.63
CA ASP A 88 3.37 5.43 -6.98
C ASP A 88 4.69 5.28 -7.74
N ALA A 89 5.78 5.29 -7.00
CA ALA A 89 7.12 5.18 -7.57
C ALA A 89 7.55 3.71 -7.70
N GLY A 90 8.52 3.46 -8.56
CA GLY A 90 9.17 2.16 -8.67
C GLY A 90 8.27 1.04 -9.19
N MET A 91 8.60 -0.20 -8.79
CA MET A 91 7.95 -1.44 -9.19
C MET A 91 7.43 -2.17 -7.95
N SER A 92 6.21 -2.70 -7.97
CA SER A 92 5.72 -3.52 -6.85
C SER A 92 6.55 -4.80 -6.69
N LEU A 93 6.59 -5.35 -5.49
CA LEU A 93 7.26 -6.63 -5.28
C LEU A 93 6.59 -7.75 -6.08
N SER A 94 5.27 -7.69 -6.27
CA SER A 94 4.53 -8.62 -7.11
C SER A 94 5.01 -8.57 -8.57
N GLU A 95 5.14 -7.36 -9.13
CA GLU A 95 5.72 -7.16 -10.46
C GLU A 95 7.16 -7.67 -10.53
N TYR A 96 7.98 -7.36 -9.52
CA TYR A 96 9.36 -7.85 -9.45
C TYR A 96 9.45 -9.38 -9.44
N LEU A 97 8.64 -10.04 -8.61
CA LEU A 97 8.62 -11.50 -8.50
C LEU A 97 8.21 -12.18 -9.81
N THR A 98 7.33 -11.52 -10.59
CA THR A 98 6.84 -12.02 -11.87
C THR A 98 7.82 -11.77 -13.02
N GLN A 99 8.44 -10.60 -13.07
CA GLN A 99 9.26 -10.18 -14.21
C GLN A 99 10.74 -10.53 -14.06
N SER A 100 11.27 -10.56 -12.83
CA SER A 100 12.68 -10.86 -12.58
C SER A 100 12.92 -12.37 -12.55
N SER A 101 13.89 -12.86 -13.30
CA SER A 101 14.36 -14.24 -13.19
C SER A 101 15.30 -14.46 -12.01
N LYS A 102 15.89 -13.39 -11.45
CA LYS A 102 16.86 -13.45 -10.36
C LYS A 102 16.18 -13.32 -9.00
N PRO A 103 16.52 -14.20 -8.03
CA PRO A 103 16.04 -14.02 -6.66
C PRO A 103 16.71 -12.78 -6.02
N LEU A 104 16.01 -12.17 -5.07
CA LEU A 104 16.60 -11.17 -4.18
C LEU A 104 17.66 -11.83 -3.30
N SER A 105 18.74 -11.12 -3.03
CA SER A 105 19.70 -11.56 -2.02
C SER A 105 19.08 -11.49 -0.62
N PHE A 106 19.57 -12.31 0.32
CA PHE A 106 19.10 -12.25 1.71
C PHE A 106 19.33 -10.89 2.35
N THR A 107 20.41 -10.20 1.97
CA THR A 107 20.66 -8.82 2.41
C THR A 107 19.58 -7.87 1.90
N ALA A 108 19.17 -7.98 0.64
CA ALA A 108 18.09 -7.16 0.08
C ALA A 108 16.74 -7.46 0.75
N ILE A 109 16.42 -8.74 1.00
CA ILE A 109 15.22 -9.14 1.71
C ILE A 109 15.20 -8.52 3.13
N ARG A 110 16.33 -8.60 3.86
CA ARG A 110 16.45 -8.00 5.18
C ARG A 110 16.26 -6.48 5.15
N SER A 111 16.86 -5.79 4.17
CA SER A 111 16.69 -4.35 3.99
C SER A 111 15.22 -3.98 3.75
N ILE A 112 14.55 -4.67 2.82
CA ILE A 112 13.12 -4.44 2.52
C ILE A 112 12.26 -4.62 3.77
N LEU A 113 12.46 -5.71 4.53
CA LEU A 113 11.68 -5.97 5.74
C LEU A 113 11.99 -4.94 6.84
N GLY A 114 13.24 -4.51 6.96
CA GLY A 114 13.65 -3.46 7.90
C GLY A 114 12.91 -2.15 7.62
N GLU A 115 12.91 -1.71 6.36
CA GLU A 115 12.21 -0.49 5.94
C GLU A 115 10.68 -0.62 6.10
N VAL A 116 10.10 -1.81 5.86
CA VAL A 116 8.67 -2.05 6.15
C VAL A 116 8.37 -1.90 7.64
N VAL A 117 9.22 -2.43 8.52
CA VAL A 117 9.06 -2.30 9.97
C VAL A 117 9.20 -0.84 10.40
N GLU A 118 10.16 -0.09 9.85
CA GLU A 118 10.32 1.34 10.11
C GLU A 118 9.07 2.13 9.68
N ALA A 119 8.54 1.86 8.50
CA ALA A 119 7.30 2.46 8.03
C ALA A 119 6.11 2.16 8.99
N LEU A 120 5.97 0.92 9.45
CA LEU A 120 4.93 0.54 10.41
C LEU A 120 5.10 1.28 11.75
N HIS A 121 6.32 1.50 12.23
CA HIS A 121 6.57 2.28 13.45
C HIS A 121 6.13 3.73 13.31
N VAL A 122 6.36 4.36 12.14
CA VAL A 122 5.86 5.73 11.86
C VAL A 122 4.34 5.76 12.02
N LEU A 123 3.66 4.80 11.44
CA LEU A 123 2.20 4.73 11.47
C LEU A 123 1.65 4.45 12.88
N GLN A 124 2.29 3.56 13.65
CA GLN A 124 1.91 3.27 15.04
C GLN A 124 2.05 4.51 15.93
N LYS A 125 3.13 5.27 15.76
CA LYS A 125 3.37 6.51 16.51
C LYS A 125 2.23 7.52 16.35
N ASP A 126 1.61 7.53 15.20
CA ASP A 126 0.49 8.44 14.87
C ASP A 126 -0.89 7.78 15.07
N ASN A 127 -0.94 6.66 15.82
CA ASN A 127 -2.15 5.87 16.10
C ASN A 127 -2.92 5.42 14.85
N LEU A 128 -2.23 5.26 13.74
CA LEU A 128 -2.81 4.69 12.55
C LEU A 128 -2.67 3.17 12.59
N THR A 129 -3.78 2.49 12.49
CA THR A 129 -3.89 1.09 12.89
C THR A 129 -4.20 0.12 11.76
N HIS A 130 -4.55 0.64 10.58
CA HIS A 130 -4.98 -0.20 9.47
C HIS A 130 -4.04 -0.07 8.28
N PHE A 131 -3.26 -1.11 8.03
CA PHE A 131 -2.33 -1.16 6.89
C PHE A 131 -2.53 -2.41 6.07
N SER A 132 -2.30 -2.26 4.77
CA SER A 132 -2.17 -3.37 3.85
C SER A 132 -0.73 -3.49 3.41
N ILE A 133 0.02 -4.39 4.03
CA ILE A 133 1.38 -4.76 3.64
C ILE A 133 1.32 -6.07 2.85
N SER A 134 1.66 -5.98 1.59
CA SER A 134 1.64 -7.12 0.66
C SER A 134 2.67 -6.91 -0.45
N THR A 135 2.86 -7.92 -1.28
CA THR A 135 3.71 -7.79 -2.48
C THR A 135 3.18 -6.77 -3.49
N ASP A 136 1.89 -6.44 -3.44
CA ASP A 136 1.28 -5.44 -4.35
C ASP A 136 1.46 -4.01 -3.83
N THR A 137 1.41 -3.82 -2.51
CA THR A 137 1.51 -2.49 -1.88
C THR A 137 2.93 -2.05 -1.59
N VAL A 138 3.87 -2.98 -1.35
CA VAL A 138 5.29 -2.65 -1.15
C VAL A 138 5.98 -2.55 -2.51
N ARG A 139 6.56 -1.40 -2.80
CA ARG A 139 7.21 -1.07 -4.08
C ARG A 139 8.71 -0.83 -3.87
N LEU A 140 9.52 -1.36 -4.79
CA LEU A 140 10.96 -1.11 -4.84
C LEU A 140 11.21 0.18 -5.61
N THR A 141 11.85 1.15 -4.99
CA THR A 141 12.25 2.40 -5.59
C THR A 141 13.78 2.47 -5.73
N ARG A 142 14.29 3.58 -6.25
CA ARG A 142 15.75 3.81 -6.30
C ARG A 142 16.36 4.08 -4.92
N ASN A 143 15.56 4.55 -3.97
CA ASN A 143 16.01 5.04 -2.67
C ASN A 143 15.57 4.14 -1.49
N GLY A 144 15.02 2.96 -1.77
CA GLY A 144 14.48 2.07 -0.77
C GLY A 144 13.10 1.55 -1.16
N ILE A 145 12.18 1.45 -0.22
CA ILE A 145 10.81 1.05 -0.49
C ILE A 145 9.85 2.25 -0.46
N GLU A 146 8.69 2.06 -1.11
CA GLU A 146 7.50 2.91 -0.95
C GLU A 146 6.28 2.02 -0.71
N ILE A 147 5.45 2.38 0.27
CA ILE A 147 4.18 1.71 0.54
C ILE A 147 3.08 2.49 -0.19
N ALA A 148 2.57 1.88 -1.24
CA ALA A 148 1.46 2.39 -2.02
C ALA A 148 0.13 2.22 -1.28
N ASP A 149 -0.89 2.96 -1.73
CA ASP A 149 -2.27 2.85 -1.25
C ASP A 149 -2.46 3.13 0.26
N ALA A 150 -1.46 3.64 0.97
CA ALA A 150 -1.52 3.89 2.39
C ALA A 150 -2.76 4.71 2.82
N PRO A 151 -3.20 5.76 2.10
CA PRO A 151 -4.39 6.53 2.48
C PRO A 151 -5.69 5.73 2.49
N VAL A 152 -5.77 4.65 1.72
CA VAL A 152 -6.97 3.80 1.56
C VAL A 152 -6.76 2.39 2.09
N SER A 153 -5.70 2.14 2.82
CA SER A 153 -5.31 0.81 3.33
C SER A 153 -6.41 0.14 4.16
N ILE A 154 -7.22 0.90 4.89
CA ILE A 154 -8.40 0.41 5.62
C ILE A 154 -9.40 -0.30 4.70
N MET A 155 -9.48 0.08 3.43
CA MET A 155 -10.39 -0.53 2.46
C MET A 155 -9.82 -1.80 1.84
N LEU A 156 -8.50 -1.97 1.91
CA LEU A 156 -7.76 -3.10 1.34
C LEU A 156 -7.46 -4.18 2.39
N ALA A 157 -7.38 -3.79 3.66
CA ALA A 157 -7.15 -4.71 4.75
C ALA A 157 -8.40 -5.57 5.01
N ASP A 158 -8.21 -6.86 5.26
CA ASP A 158 -9.28 -7.72 5.78
C ASP A 158 -9.56 -7.34 7.25
N THR A 159 -10.32 -6.26 7.42
CA THR A 159 -10.62 -5.66 8.73
C THR A 159 -11.71 -6.41 9.51
N SER A 160 -12.31 -7.43 8.91
CA SER A 160 -13.42 -8.17 9.52
C SER A 160 -13.07 -8.83 10.87
N ARG A 161 -11.78 -8.92 11.20
CA ARG A 161 -11.24 -9.59 12.39
C ARG A 161 -10.45 -8.68 13.34
N VAL A 162 -10.30 -7.39 13.04
CA VAL A 162 -9.41 -6.49 13.81
C VAL A 162 -10.24 -5.53 14.66
N GLN A 163 -10.44 -5.86 15.93
CA GLN A 163 -11.19 -5.02 16.87
C GLN A 163 -10.36 -4.50 18.07
N SER A 164 -9.08 -4.88 18.19
CA SER A 164 -8.21 -4.44 19.29
C SER A 164 -6.80 -4.12 18.81
N VAL A 165 -6.05 -3.32 19.58
CA VAL A 165 -4.64 -2.99 19.30
C VAL A 165 -3.78 -4.26 19.19
N GLU A 166 -4.00 -5.24 20.08
CA GLU A 166 -3.30 -6.53 20.06
C GLU A 166 -3.54 -7.30 18.76
N ASN A 167 -4.76 -7.25 18.22
CA ASN A 167 -5.09 -7.86 16.93
C ASN A 167 -4.42 -7.14 15.75
N GLN A 168 -4.12 -5.85 15.88
CA GLN A 168 -3.43 -5.06 14.85
C GLN A 168 -1.94 -5.41 14.75
N GLU A 169 -1.28 -5.54 15.89
CA GLU A 169 0.13 -5.99 15.92
C GLU A 169 0.26 -7.41 15.36
N GLN A 170 -0.63 -8.31 15.76
CA GLN A 170 -0.68 -9.66 15.20
C GLN A 170 -0.92 -9.65 13.68
N LEU A 171 -1.78 -8.77 13.19
CA LEU A 171 -2.01 -8.61 11.76
C LEU A 171 -0.75 -8.12 11.04
N ALA A 172 -0.08 -7.10 11.59
CA ALA A 172 1.16 -6.59 11.03
C ALA A 172 2.25 -7.67 10.94
N ILE A 173 2.42 -8.46 12.02
CA ILE A 173 3.37 -9.59 12.05
C ILE A 173 3.02 -10.62 10.97
N ARG A 174 1.74 -10.97 10.81
CA ARG A 174 1.30 -11.91 9.78
C ARG A 174 1.52 -11.38 8.36
N GLN A 175 1.31 -10.08 8.14
CA GLN A 175 1.58 -9.45 6.84
C GLN A 175 3.08 -9.47 6.52
N ILE A 176 3.95 -9.15 7.50
CA ILE A 176 5.41 -9.23 7.34
C ILE A 176 5.84 -10.68 7.07
N ALA A 177 5.30 -11.66 7.79
CA ALA A 177 5.61 -13.08 7.56
C ALA A 177 5.17 -13.54 6.17
N SER A 178 3.98 -13.11 5.72
CA SER A 178 3.49 -13.37 4.36
C SER A 178 4.40 -12.75 3.31
N LEU A 179 4.84 -11.51 3.52
CA LEU A 179 5.77 -10.82 2.64
C LEU A 179 7.12 -11.56 2.57
N LEU A 180 7.69 -11.92 3.72
CA LEU A 180 8.94 -12.70 3.78
C LEU A 180 8.81 -14.02 3.04
N TYR A 181 7.74 -14.78 3.27
CA TYR A 181 7.49 -16.03 2.58
C TYR A 181 7.44 -15.84 1.05
N SER A 182 6.73 -14.81 0.59
CA SER A 182 6.65 -14.47 -0.83
C SER A 182 8.03 -14.17 -1.44
N LEU A 183 8.87 -13.44 -0.71
CA LEU A 183 10.22 -13.09 -1.16
C LEU A 183 11.16 -14.31 -1.21
N LEU A 184 11.03 -15.23 -0.25
CA LEU A 184 11.86 -16.44 -0.17
C LEU A 184 11.45 -17.51 -1.20
N THR A 185 10.14 -17.69 -1.41
CA THR A 185 9.60 -18.69 -2.33
C THR A 185 9.40 -18.15 -3.74
N ARG A 186 9.44 -16.83 -3.91
CA ARG A 186 9.11 -16.12 -5.16
C ARG A 186 7.69 -16.37 -5.64
N THR A 187 6.80 -16.69 -4.72
CA THR A 187 5.38 -16.90 -5.01
C THR A 187 4.57 -15.90 -4.18
N PRO A 188 3.77 -15.03 -4.80
CA PRO A 188 2.92 -14.13 -4.05
C PRO A 188 2.04 -14.91 -3.08
N SER A 189 2.01 -14.50 -1.83
CA SER A 189 1.19 -15.10 -0.79
C SER A 189 0.31 -14.06 -0.13
N THR A 190 -0.78 -14.52 0.46
CA THR A 190 -1.74 -13.72 1.21
C THR A 190 -1.90 -14.29 2.61
N LEU A 191 -2.59 -13.59 3.49
CA LEU A 191 -2.87 -14.06 4.86
C LEU A 191 -3.66 -15.37 4.91
N SER A 192 -4.32 -15.76 3.82
CA SER A 192 -5.06 -17.02 3.68
C SER A 192 -4.27 -18.14 2.99
N THR A 193 -3.03 -17.86 2.59
CA THR A 193 -2.18 -18.86 1.94
C THR A 193 -1.79 -19.96 2.94
N ASN A 194 -1.88 -21.23 2.51
CA ASN A 194 -1.27 -22.32 3.26
C ASN A 194 0.23 -22.29 3.05
N TYR A 195 0.98 -21.96 4.09
CA TYR A 195 2.43 -21.89 4.04
C TYR A 195 3.05 -23.27 4.13
N HIS A 196 3.88 -23.61 3.13
CA HIS A 196 4.64 -24.85 3.06
C HIS A 196 6.12 -24.54 3.30
N LEU A 197 6.65 -24.88 4.46
CA LEU A 197 8.06 -24.63 4.80
C LEU A 197 9.03 -25.38 3.85
N ASP A 198 8.60 -26.49 3.30
CA ASP A 198 9.38 -27.25 2.32
C ASP A 198 9.60 -26.50 1.00
N ALA A 199 8.78 -25.49 0.70
CA ALA A 199 8.97 -24.60 -0.43
C ALA A 199 10.13 -23.61 -0.23
N ILE A 200 10.59 -23.46 1.01
CA ILE A 200 11.71 -22.58 1.34
C ILE A 200 13.01 -23.33 1.11
N SER A 201 13.91 -22.77 0.30
CA SER A 201 15.20 -23.35 0.01
C SER A 201 15.97 -23.72 1.30
N PRO A 202 16.64 -24.89 1.37
CA PRO A 202 17.46 -25.28 2.52
C PRO A 202 18.65 -24.34 2.78
N ASN A 203 19.04 -23.53 1.80
CA ASN A 203 20.14 -22.57 1.92
C ASN A 203 19.72 -21.22 2.54
N VAL A 204 18.45 -21.07 2.94
CA VAL A 204 17.97 -19.86 3.63
C VAL A 204 18.63 -19.78 5.00
N PRO A 205 19.22 -18.63 5.38
CA PRO A 205 19.82 -18.40 6.69
C PRO A 205 18.85 -18.70 7.84
N MET A 206 19.37 -19.20 8.97
CA MET A 206 18.54 -19.65 10.10
C MET A 206 17.64 -18.55 10.64
N GLU A 207 18.09 -17.29 10.60
CA GLU A 207 17.32 -16.12 11.03
C GLU A 207 15.98 -15.93 10.28
N PHE A 208 15.85 -16.47 9.06
CA PHE A 208 14.60 -16.44 8.30
C PHE A 208 13.74 -17.71 8.48
N ARG A 209 14.21 -18.68 9.25
CA ARG A 209 13.48 -19.94 9.50
C ARG A 209 12.75 -19.96 10.83
N VAL A 210 13.00 -18.97 11.69
CA VAL A 210 12.44 -18.86 13.03
C VAL A 210 11.40 -17.74 13.05
N ILE A 211 10.31 -17.95 12.31
CA ILE A 211 9.14 -17.06 12.32
C ILE A 211 7.89 -17.87 12.61
#